data_a2eef2007f489925687512fda709eaa3
#
_entry.id   a2eef2007f489925687512fda709eaa3
#
_cell.length_a   1.000
_cell.length_b   1.000
_cell.length_c   1.000
_cell.angle_alpha   90.00
_cell.angle_beta   90.00
_cell.angle_gamma   90.00
#
_symmetry.space_group_name_H-M   'P 1'
#
loop_
_entity.id
_entity.type
_entity.pdbx_description
1 polymer ?
#
loop_
_entity_poly.entity_id
_entity_poly.type
_entity_poly.pdbx_seq_one_letter_code
_entity_poly.pdbx_strand_id
1 'polypeptide(L)'
;MEANHKINKVGLRNLHMEDYDQLARSFKRIYADHDVFWTKEQIKKLITIFPEGQVVTVVDDKIVGCALSIIVDYNMVKGDHTYAQVTGNETFNTHKPNGNILYGIEVFIHPDYRG
;
A
#
# COMPACT_ATOMS: atom_id res chain seq x y z
N MET A 1 -0.12 0.87 -36.63
CA MET A 1 -0.19 0.77 -36.03
C MET A 1 0.04 0.63 -35.49
N GLU A 2 0.03 0.49 -34.90
CA GLU A 2 0.29 0.39 -34.26
C GLU A 2 0.55 -0.11 -33.56
N ALA A 3 0.78 -0.67 -33.99
CA ALA A 3 1.66 -1.57 -33.30
C ALA A 3 2.08 -1.07 -31.96
N ASN A 4 1.98 0.15 -31.81
CA ASN A 4 2.32 0.79 -30.55
C ASN A 4 1.27 0.58 -29.50
N HIS A 5 0.22 -0.08 -29.85
CA HIS A 5 -0.82 -0.38 -28.88
C HIS A 5 -0.54 -1.69 -28.20
N LYS A 6 0.61 -1.76 -27.58
CA LYS A 6 0.84 -2.86 -26.70
C LYS A 6 -0.15 -2.81 -25.56
N ILE A 7 -0.90 -3.87 -25.45
CA ILE A 7 -1.74 -4.02 -24.28
C ILE A 7 -0.82 -4.53 -23.18
N ASN A 8 -0.47 -3.66 -22.25
CA ASN A 8 0.32 -4.05 -21.10
C ASN A 8 -0.52 -4.95 -20.21
N LYS A 9 0.12 -5.97 -19.68
CA LYS A 9 -0.53 -6.77 -18.65
C LYS A 9 -0.58 -5.99 -17.36
N VAL A 10 -1.77 -5.54 -16.99
CA VAL A 10 -1.99 -4.83 -15.74
C VAL A 10 -2.73 -5.76 -14.80
N GLY A 11 -2.23 -5.89 -13.60
CA GLY A 11 -2.87 -6.74 -12.61
C GLY A 11 -2.73 -6.20 -11.21
N LEU A 12 -3.58 -6.72 -10.35
CA LEU A 12 -3.50 -6.47 -8.91
C LEU A 12 -3.26 -7.83 -8.26
N ARG A 13 -2.38 -7.84 -7.26
CA ARG A 13 -2.20 -9.03 -6.44
C ARG A 13 -1.79 -8.60 -5.04
N ASN A 14 -1.85 -9.54 -4.12
CA ASN A 14 -1.42 -9.25 -2.77
C ASN A 14 0.09 -9.03 -2.72
N LEU A 15 0.49 -8.20 -1.78
CA LEU A 15 1.89 -7.89 -1.52
C LEU A 15 2.54 -9.05 -0.79
N HIS A 16 3.74 -9.43 -1.22
CA HIS A 16 4.56 -10.43 -0.56
C HIS A 16 5.84 -9.79 -0.05
N MET A 17 6.46 -10.38 0.96
CA MET A 17 7.70 -9.82 1.52
C MET A 17 8.82 -9.72 0.50
N GLU A 18 8.89 -10.64 -0.44
CA GLU A 18 9.91 -10.60 -1.50
C GLU A 18 9.74 -9.41 -2.44
N ASP A 19 8.58 -8.74 -2.41
CA ASP A 19 8.34 -7.55 -3.21
C ASP A 19 8.93 -6.29 -2.59
N TYR A 20 9.34 -6.37 -1.34
CA TYR A 20 9.68 -5.18 -0.56
C TYR A 20 10.73 -4.30 -1.22
N ASP A 21 11.84 -4.90 -1.67
CA ASP A 21 12.94 -4.11 -2.23
C ASP A 21 12.53 -3.38 -3.50
N GLN A 22 11.77 -4.05 -4.37
CA GLN A 22 11.28 -3.43 -5.59
C GLN A 22 10.30 -2.31 -5.28
N LEU A 23 9.40 -2.55 -4.32
CA LEU A 23 8.41 -1.56 -3.91
C LEU A 23 9.08 -0.32 -3.32
N ALA A 24 10.06 -0.51 -2.46
CA ALA A 24 10.79 0.60 -1.85
C ALA A 24 11.53 1.43 -2.91
N ARG A 25 12.09 0.77 -3.92
CA ARG A 25 12.75 1.48 -5.02
C ARG A 25 11.74 2.29 -5.84
N SER A 26 10.56 1.73 -6.09
CA SER A 26 9.51 2.47 -6.81
C SER A 26 9.07 3.70 -6.03
N PHE A 27 8.94 3.57 -4.73
CA PHE A 27 8.61 4.70 -3.87
C PHE A 27 9.64 5.82 -3.98
N LYS A 28 10.92 5.48 -3.94
CA LYS A 28 12.00 6.46 -4.00
C LYS A 28 12.03 7.23 -5.31
N ARG A 29 11.58 6.61 -6.39
CA ARG A 29 11.53 7.28 -7.70
C ARG A 29 10.43 8.33 -7.78
N ILE A 30 9.42 8.22 -6.93
CA ILE A 30 8.23 9.07 -6.97
C ILE A 30 8.37 10.24 -5.99
N TYR A 31 8.95 9.98 -4.83
CA TYR A 31 9.00 10.93 -3.74
C TYR A 31 10.40 11.46 -3.53
N ALA A 32 10.48 12.62 -2.87
CA ALA A 32 11.75 13.27 -2.60
C ALA A 32 12.65 12.44 -1.69
N ASP A 33 13.95 12.68 -1.75
CA ASP A 33 14.94 11.89 -1.03
C ASP A 33 14.72 11.87 0.49
N HIS A 34 14.09 12.90 1.03
CA HIS A 34 13.83 12.95 2.46
C HIS A 34 12.63 12.13 2.90
N ASP A 35 11.83 11.65 1.95
CA ASP A 35 10.70 10.78 2.28
C ASP A 35 11.20 9.34 2.40
N VAL A 36 10.74 8.65 3.43
CA VAL A 36 11.18 7.29 3.73
C VAL A 36 10.01 6.34 3.60
N PHE A 37 10.23 5.27 2.86
CA PHE A 37 9.22 4.23 2.75
C PHE A 37 9.13 3.45 4.08
N TRP A 38 8.04 2.73 4.23
CA TRP A 38 7.80 1.86 5.39
C TRP A 38 8.95 0.87 5.59
N THR A 39 9.26 0.54 6.84
CA THR A 39 10.30 -0.45 7.12
C THR A 39 9.83 -1.86 6.78
N LYS A 40 10.79 -2.77 6.65
CA LYS A 40 10.45 -4.18 6.44
C LYS A 40 9.58 -4.73 7.56
N GLU A 41 9.86 -4.34 8.80
CA GLU A 41 9.09 -4.80 9.95
C GLU A 41 7.65 -4.32 9.87
N GLN A 42 7.45 -3.09 9.47
CA GLN A 42 6.10 -2.53 9.31
C GLN A 42 5.34 -3.27 8.22
N ILE A 43 5.97 -3.48 7.08
CA ILE A 43 5.35 -4.20 5.97
C ILE A 43 5.05 -5.64 6.36
N LYS A 44 5.97 -6.31 7.04
CA LYS A 44 5.75 -7.67 7.52
C LYS A 44 4.57 -7.74 8.48
N LYS A 45 4.46 -6.75 9.36
CA LYS A 45 3.33 -6.68 10.29
C LYS A 45 2.01 -6.60 9.53
N LEU A 46 1.92 -5.71 8.55
CA LEU A 46 0.70 -5.54 7.76
C LEU A 46 0.34 -6.82 7.02
N ILE A 47 1.30 -7.47 6.39
CA ILE A 47 1.07 -8.72 5.68
C ILE A 47 0.60 -9.81 6.62
N THR A 48 1.16 -9.84 7.83
CA THR A 48 0.83 -10.87 8.82
C THR A 48 -0.58 -10.69 9.35
N ILE A 49 -0.98 -9.45 9.68
CA ILE A 49 -2.26 -9.22 10.33
C ILE A 49 -3.41 -9.05 9.35
N PHE A 50 -3.13 -8.61 8.12
CA PHE A 50 -4.18 -8.35 7.14
C PHE A 50 -3.63 -8.50 5.72
N PRO A 51 -3.28 -9.73 5.32
CA PRO A 51 -2.68 -9.94 3.99
C PRO A 51 -3.58 -9.50 2.83
N GLU A 52 -4.89 -9.67 2.97
CA GLU A 52 -5.84 -9.34 1.90
C GLU A 52 -5.88 -7.85 1.60
N GLY A 53 -5.51 -7.02 2.57
CA GLY A 53 -5.57 -5.56 2.43
C GLY A 53 -4.30 -4.93 1.90
N GLN A 54 -3.26 -5.72 1.67
CA GLN A 54 -1.99 -5.21 1.16
C GLN A 54 -1.86 -5.65 -0.29
N VAL A 55 -1.95 -4.68 -1.20
CA VAL A 55 -2.08 -4.95 -2.62
C VAL A 55 -1.03 -4.19 -3.40
N VAL A 56 -0.49 -4.80 -4.43
CA VAL A 56 0.40 -4.14 -5.38
C VAL A 56 -0.22 -4.13 -6.77
N THR A 57 0.09 -3.08 -7.52
CA THR A 57 -0.25 -2.98 -8.93
C THR A 57 0.97 -3.40 -9.73
N VAL A 58 0.76 -4.30 -10.66
CA VAL A 58 1.84 -4.86 -11.47
C VAL A 58 1.55 -4.59 -12.94
N VAL A 59 2.55 -4.09 -13.65
CA VAL A 59 2.47 -3.89 -15.10
C VAL A 59 3.66 -4.61 -15.72
N ASP A 60 3.39 -5.61 -16.56
CA ASP A 60 4.42 -6.43 -17.20
C ASP A 60 5.44 -6.96 -16.17
N ASP A 61 4.92 -7.50 -15.07
CA ASP A 61 5.69 -8.07 -13.96
C ASP A 61 6.50 -7.07 -13.15
N LYS A 62 6.30 -5.78 -13.37
CA LYS A 62 6.93 -4.73 -12.55
C LYS A 62 5.93 -4.15 -11.58
N ILE A 63 6.35 -4.00 -10.34
CA ILE A 63 5.52 -3.33 -9.34
C ILE A 63 5.59 -1.83 -9.58
N VAL A 64 4.44 -1.22 -9.84
CA VAL A 64 4.36 0.20 -10.13
C VAL A 64 3.54 0.97 -9.10
N GLY A 65 2.99 0.29 -8.12
CA GLY A 65 2.21 0.95 -7.08
C GLY A 65 1.78 -0.01 -6.01
N CYS A 66 1.19 0.56 -4.96
CA CYS A 66 0.63 -0.25 -3.89
C CYS A 66 -0.51 0.47 -3.19
N ALA A 67 -1.29 -0.32 -2.47
CA ALA A 67 -2.28 0.19 -1.53
C ALA A 67 -2.12 -0.63 -0.25
N LEU A 68 -1.87 0.07 0.84
CA LEU A 68 -1.73 -0.53 2.17
C LEU A 68 -2.90 -0.09 3.03
N SER A 69 -3.42 -1.00 3.85
CA SER A 69 -4.62 -0.68 4.63
C SER A 69 -4.72 -1.54 5.89
N ILE A 70 -5.58 -1.09 6.78
CA ILE A 70 -6.03 -1.87 7.95
C ILE A 70 -7.54 -1.72 8.06
N ILE A 71 -8.14 -2.57 8.87
CA ILE A 71 -9.56 -2.46 9.19
C ILE A 71 -9.69 -1.90 10.59
N VAL A 72 -10.59 -0.93 10.75
CA VAL A 72 -10.89 -0.34 12.06
C VAL A 72 -12.39 -0.18 12.20
N ASP A 73 -12.84 0.14 13.42
CA ASP A 73 -14.23 0.47 13.66
C ASP A 73 -14.51 1.92 13.29
N TYR A 74 -15.73 2.18 12.86
CA TYR A 74 -16.17 3.55 12.59
C TYR A 74 -15.91 4.47 13.76
N ASN A 75 -16.01 3.97 14.99
CA ASN A 75 -15.78 4.76 16.19
C ASN A 75 -14.38 5.37 16.24
N MET A 76 -13.40 4.78 15.57
CA MET A 76 -12.03 5.28 15.52
C MET A 76 -11.86 6.47 14.58
N VAL A 77 -12.73 6.59 13.59
CA VAL A 77 -12.58 7.61 12.55
C VAL A 77 -13.68 8.67 12.57
N LYS A 78 -14.74 8.44 13.32
CA LYS A 78 -15.81 9.45 13.43
C LYS A 78 -15.28 10.64 14.23
N GLY A 79 -15.67 11.85 13.82
CA GLY A 79 -15.22 13.05 14.50
C GLY A 79 -13.72 13.28 14.28
N ASP A 80 -13.13 14.04 15.19
CA ASP A 80 -11.72 14.40 15.08
C ASP A 80 -10.84 13.20 15.41
N HIS A 81 -9.89 12.90 14.53
CA HIS A 81 -8.92 11.84 14.76
C HIS A 81 -7.64 12.17 14.01
N THR A 82 -6.53 11.58 14.43
CA THR A 82 -5.26 11.71 13.72
C THR A 82 -4.87 10.38 13.09
N TYR A 83 -4.03 10.47 12.07
CA TYR A 83 -3.47 9.31 11.45
C TYR A 83 -2.74 8.41 12.46
N ALA A 84 -1.97 9.05 13.36
CA ALA A 84 -1.25 8.34 14.41
C ALA A 84 -2.19 7.56 15.32
N GLN A 85 -3.32 8.17 15.69
CA GLN A 85 -4.31 7.50 16.54
C GLN A 85 -4.88 6.28 15.85
N VAL A 86 -5.27 6.42 14.58
CA VAL A 86 -5.91 5.32 13.86
C VAL A 86 -4.94 4.18 13.59
N THR A 87 -3.67 4.48 13.33
CA THR A 87 -2.67 3.45 13.05
C THR A 87 -1.95 2.94 14.29
N GLY A 88 -2.27 3.47 15.47
CA GLY A 88 -1.57 3.11 16.71
C GLY A 88 -0.10 3.49 16.65
N ASN A 89 0.19 4.72 16.19
CA ASN A 89 1.54 5.22 15.97
C ASN A 89 2.33 4.33 14.99
N GLU A 90 1.61 3.87 13.97
CA GLU A 90 2.18 3.02 12.90
C GLU A 90 2.64 1.65 13.39
N THR A 91 2.11 1.21 14.52
CA THR A 91 2.29 -0.18 14.96
C THR A 91 1.26 -1.10 14.32
N PHE A 92 0.16 -0.51 13.83
CA PHE A 92 -0.99 -1.21 13.26
C PHE A 92 -1.69 -2.15 14.26
N ASN A 93 -1.40 -1.98 15.54
CA ASN A 93 -2.07 -2.76 16.60
C ASN A 93 -3.55 -2.41 16.73
N THR A 94 -3.96 -1.31 16.10
CA THR A 94 -5.36 -0.90 16.04
C THR A 94 -6.17 -1.70 15.02
N HIS A 95 -5.52 -2.48 14.17
CA HIS A 95 -6.23 -3.31 13.20
C HIS A 95 -7.23 -4.23 13.89
N LYS A 96 -8.45 -4.24 13.37
CA LYS A 96 -9.54 -4.96 13.98
C LYS A 96 -10.25 -5.77 12.90
N PRO A 97 -9.98 -7.09 12.81
CA PRO A 97 -10.53 -7.90 11.73
C PRO A 97 -12.05 -7.86 11.61
N ASN A 98 -12.73 -7.62 12.73
CA ASN A 98 -14.19 -7.53 12.76
C ASN A 98 -14.70 -6.10 12.57
N GLY A 99 -13.83 -5.16 12.30
CA GLY A 99 -14.24 -3.77 12.08
C GLY A 99 -14.98 -3.61 10.76
N ASN A 100 -15.48 -2.42 10.55
CA ASN A 100 -16.34 -2.15 9.40
C ASN A 100 -15.83 -1.03 8.50
N ILE A 101 -14.63 -0.51 8.74
CA ILE A 101 -14.03 0.55 7.93
C ILE A 101 -12.67 0.10 7.43
N LEU A 102 -12.48 0.16 6.11
CA LEU A 102 -11.17 -0.05 5.51
C LEU A 102 -10.43 1.30 5.52
N TYR A 103 -9.35 1.38 6.27
CA TYR A 103 -8.59 2.60 6.42
C TYR A 103 -7.32 2.53 5.59
N GLY A 104 -7.21 3.38 4.56
CA GLY A 104 -6.03 3.42 3.71
C GLY A 104 -4.86 4.08 4.41
N ILE A 105 -3.74 3.38 4.42
CA ILE A 105 -2.50 3.86 5.05
C ILE A 105 -1.61 4.52 4.01
N GLU A 106 -1.50 3.90 2.86
CA GLU A 106 -0.62 4.37 1.79
C GLU A 106 -1.20 3.94 0.46
N VAL A 107 -1.24 4.87 -0.50
CA VAL A 107 -1.59 4.54 -1.88
C VAL A 107 -0.66 5.34 -2.79
N PHE A 108 0.05 4.66 -3.66
CA PHE A 108 0.81 5.37 -4.70
C PHE A 108 0.86 4.54 -5.98
N ILE A 109 1.00 5.24 -7.09
CA ILE A 109 1.24 4.64 -8.40
C ILE A 109 2.31 5.46 -9.08
N HIS A 110 3.29 4.79 -9.66
CA HIS A 110 4.36 5.44 -10.40
C HIS A 110 3.77 6.35 -11.48
N PRO A 111 4.23 7.60 -11.62
CA PRO A 111 3.63 8.57 -12.56
C PRO A 111 3.50 8.07 -13.99
N ASP A 112 4.44 7.27 -14.46
CA ASP A 112 4.41 6.75 -15.84
C ASP A 112 3.24 5.81 -16.10
N TYR A 113 2.56 5.36 -15.04
CA TYR A 113 1.48 4.40 -15.13
C TYR A 113 0.15 4.93 -14.63
N ARG A 114 0.11 6.22 -14.34
CA ARG A 114 -1.15 6.87 -13.96
C ARG A 114 -1.95 7.13 -15.22
N GLY A 115 -3.14 6.62 -15.22
CA GLY A 115 -4.04 6.71 -16.31
C GLY A 115 -4.46 8.04 -16.77
#